data_4d25164d78ff2f7342105abc56c07756
#
_entry.id   4d25164d78ff2f7342105abc56c07756
#
_cell.length_a   1.000
_cell.length_b   1.000
_cell.length_c   1.000
_cell.angle_alpha   90.00
_cell.angle_beta   90.00
_cell.angle_gamma   90.00
#
_symmetry.space_group_name_H-M   'P 1'
#
loop_
_entity.id
_entity.type
_entity.pdbx_description
1 polymer ?
#
loop_
_entity_poly.entity_id
_entity_poly.type
_entity_poly.pdbx_seq_one_letter_code
_entity_poly.pdbx_strand_id
1 'polypeptide(L)'
;MAEKKFQNLKSHDCHVIMTQLLPVALRGLLPENVRVPIVKLCAFLNAISQKVIDHASLERLQKDVVQCLVSFELVFPPSFFNIMTHLLVHLVNEIAILGPVFLHNMFPFERFLGVLKKYVRNRARPEGSISKGYGTEEVIEFCVDFIPDLKPIGVPESRYEGRLSGKGTLGKKAKIFQDGHSLTQAHYTVLQSSIFVQPYIEEHKNVLRSKFPGEDDQWIQVKHMESFGSWLQLRLMHDTTIGNQLYLLAATPSETVLTFQGYEINGNTFYTVAQDKKSTNQNSGVRFDATNEDGTKDTYYGYIDEIWELDYGPTFKVPLFRCSWVNMNVDGVKVDQLYGMTTVDLKNLGHTDDPFVLAKDVAQVFYVKNMSYRPKKGKTRIRIHQTMSPGVT
;
A
#
# COMPACT_ATOMS: atom_id res chain seq x y z
N MET A 1 34.68 -22.44 5.72
CA MET A 1 33.28 -21.98 5.59
C MET A 1 33.30 -20.74 4.73
N ALA A 2 32.61 -20.73 3.58
CA ALA A 2 32.50 -19.53 2.78
C ALA A 2 31.70 -18.48 3.60
N GLU A 3 32.27 -17.30 3.80
CA GLU A 3 31.57 -16.19 4.46
C GLU A 3 30.33 -15.86 3.65
N LYS A 4 29.17 -16.17 4.21
CA LYS A 4 27.88 -15.70 3.64
C LYS A 4 27.74 -14.22 3.97
N LYS A 5 28.22 -13.35 3.08
CA LYS A 5 28.04 -11.91 3.17
C LYS A 5 26.77 -11.49 2.41
N PHE A 6 25.98 -10.62 3.01
CA PHE A 6 24.97 -9.88 2.27
C PHE A 6 25.67 -8.99 1.25
N GLN A 7 25.51 -9.27 -0.04
CA GLN A 7 26.12 -8.51 -1.13
C GLN A 7 25.04 -7.70 -1.85
N ASN A 8 25.42 -6.52 -2.31
CA ASN A 8 24.58 -5.64 -3.13
C ASN A 8 23.28 -5.14 -2.47
N LEU A 9 23.19 -5.12 -1.12
CA LEU A 9 22.08 -4.49 -0.42
C LEU A 9 22.14 -2.97 -0.61
N LYS A 10 21.00 -2.39 -1.01
CA LYS A 10 20.80 -0.95 -1.00
C LYS A 10 20.31 -0.48 0.38
N SER A 11 20.41 0.82 0.66
CA SER A 11 19.92 1.41 1.92
C SER A 11 18.46 1.06 2.21
N HIS A 12 17.62 1.04 1.17
CA HIS A 12 16.23 0.62 1.28
C HIS A 12 16.09 -0.84 1.72
N ASP A 13 16.88 -1.76 1.18
CA ASP A 13 16.85 -3.18 1.54
C ASP A 13 17.25 -3.37 3.02
N CYS A 14 18.26 -2.63 3.47
CA CYS A 14 18.67 -2.63 4.89
C CYS A 14 17.54 -2.11 5.79
N HIS A 15 16.85 -1.06 5.39
CA HIS A 15 15.71 -0.51 6.11
C HIS A 15 14.58 -1.56 6.23
N VAL A 16 14.20 -2.20 5.14
CA VAL A 16 13.19 -3.26 5.13
C VAL A 16 13.60 -4.44 6.00
N ILE A 17 14.86 -4.87 5.93
CA ILE A 17 15.38 -5.94 6.80
C ILE A 17 15.23 -5.54 8.26
N MET A 18 15.71 -4.38 8.66
CA MET A 18 15.68 -3.94 10.05
C MET A 18 14.28 -3.71 10.59
N THR A 19 13.41 -3.08 9.82
CA THR A 19 12.09 -2.69 10.33
C THR A 19 11.04 -3.78 10.20
N GLN A 20 11.18 -4.70 9.25
CA GLN A 20 10.14 -5.67 8.91
C GLN A 20 10.58 -7.12 8.97
N LEU A 21 11.69 -7.49 8.31
CA LEU A 21 12.06 -8.89 8.14
C LEU A 21 12.75 -9.47 9.37
N LEU A 22 13.64 -8.72 9.99
CA LEU A 22 14.46 -9.22 11.10
C LEU A 22 13.63 -9.67 12.31
N PRO A 23 12.58 -8.94 12.76
CA PRO A 23 11.71 -9.38 13.86
C PRO A 23 11.06 -10.73 13.61
N VAL A 24 10.73 -11.03 12.34
CA VAL A 24 10.15 -12.32 11.95
C VAL A 24 11.19 -13.42 11.86
N ALA A 25 12.31 -13.12 11.20
CA ALA A 25 13.37 -14.09 10.97
C ALA A 25 13.97 -14.63 12.29
N LEU A 26 14.04 -13.80 13.33
CA LEU A 26 14.60 -14.19 14.63
C LEU A 26 13.66 -15.04 15.49
N ARG A 27 12.41 -15.22 15.09
CA ARG A 27 11.44 -16.05 15.83
C ARG A 27 11.87 -17.52 15.82
N GLY A 28 11.98 -18.09 17.02
CA GLY A 28 12.36 -19.47 17.19
C GLY A 28 13.84 -19.78 16.91
N LEU A 29 14.65 -18.77 16.53
CA LEU A 29 16.09 -18.95 16.28
C LEU A 29 16.95 -18.53 17.46
N LEU A 30 16.54 -17.52 18.22
CA LEU A 30 17.30 -16.97 19.34
C LEU A 30 16.55 -17.12 20.65
N PRO A 31 17.30 -17.26 21.79
CA PRO A 31 16.73 -17.16 23.12
C PRO A 31 15.97 -15.85 23.31
N GLU A 32 14.96 -15.85 24.19
CA GLU A 32 14.08 -14.71 24.37
C GLU A 32 14.80 -13.45 24.85
N ASN A 33 15.73 -13.60 25.79
CA ASN A 33 16.54 -12.51 26.32
C ASN A 33 17.38 -11.79 25.25
N VAL A 34 17.78 -12.47 24.17
CA VAL A 34 18.52 -11.89 23.04
C VAL A 34 17.56 -11.34 22.00
N ARG A 35 16.50 -12.07 21.72
CA ARG A 35 15.51 -11.70 20.69
C ARG A 35 14.71 -10.47 21.02
N VAL A 36 14.23 -10.35 22.26
CA VAL A 36 13.34 -9.25 22.69
C VAL A 36 14.01 -7.88 22.49
N PRO A 37 15.24 -7.62 22.93
CA PRO A 37 15.91 -6.35 22.69
C PRO A 37 16.06 -6.02 21.21
N ILE A 38 16.40 -6.98 20.35
CA ILE A 38 16.54 -6.75 18.91
C ILE A 38 15.20 -6.38 18.29
N VAL A 39 14.11 -7.08 18.65
CA VAL A 39 12.77 -6.77 18.13
C VAL A 39 12.29 -5.39 18.62
N LYS A 40 12.61 -5.01 19.86
CA LYS A 40 12.33 -3.66 20.36
C LYS A 40 13.06 -2.58 19.56
N LEU A 41 14.35 -2.81 19.22
CA LEU A 41 15.09 -1.89 18.36
C LEU A 41 14.45 -1.77 16.98
N CYS A 42 14.06 -2.89 16.38
CA CYS A 42 13.37 -2.89 15.09
C CYS A 42 12.04 -2.10 15.14
N ALA A 43 11.26 -2.27 16.20
CA ALA A 43 10.01 -1.53 16.42
C ALA A 43 10.28 -0.02 16.60
N PHE A 44 11.32 0.35 17.36
CA PHE A 44 11.75 1.72 17.51
C PHE A 44 12.14 2.34 16.16
N LEU A 45 13.01 1.67 15.39
CA LEU A 45 13.43 2.15 14.06
C LEU A 45 12.25 2.31 13.11
N ASN A 46 11.29 1.39 13.16
CA ASN A 46 10.06 1.51 12.37
C ASN A 46 9.23 2.73 12.80
N ALA A 47 9.07 2.95 14.11
CA ALA A 47 8.29 4.08 14.63
C ALA A 47 8.85 5.43 14.25
N ILE A 48 10.19 5.62 14.35
CA ILE A 48 10.84 6.90 14.00
C ILE A 48 10.92 7.13 12.49
N SER A 49 10.75 6.10 11.68
CA SER A 49 10.80 6.18 10.21
C SER A 49 9.45 6.54 9.57
N GLN A 50 8.40 6.75 10.38
CA GLN A 50 7.09 7.12 9.87
C GLN A 50 7.09 8.55 9.32
N LYS A 51 6.25 8.80 8.29
CA LYS A 51 6.06 10.14 7.72
C LYS A 51 5.31 11.08 8.66
N VAL A 52 4.41 10.52 9.46
CA VAL A 52 3.63 11.23 10.48
C VAL A 52 3.95 10.59 11.83
N ILE A 53 4.43 11.38 12.76
CA ILE A 53 4.77 10.94 14.11
C ILE A 53 3.91 11.74 15.09
N ASP A 54 3.20 11.02 15.96
CA ASP A 54 2.45 11.65 17.04
C ASP A 54 3.41 12.17 18.10
N HIS A 55 3.38 13.49 18.33
CA HIS A 55 4.23 14.16 19.31
C HIS A 55 4.04 13.60 20.74
N ALA A 56 2.82 13.18 21.10
CA ALA A 56 2.56 12.56 22.38
C ALA A 56 3.25 11.21 22.58
N SER A 57 3.65 10.54 21.49
CA SER A 57 4.36 9.27 21.52
C SER A 57 5.87 9.39 21.76
N LEU A 58 6.46 10.58 21.61
CA LEU A 58 7.91 10.78 21.65
C LEU A 58 8.53 10.44 23.00
N GLU A 59 7.88 10.81 24.10
CA GLU A 59 8.39 10.49 25.44
C GLU A 59 8.47 8.98 25.67
N ARG A 60 7.47 8.24 25.20
CA ARG A 60 7.46 6.76 25.25
C ARG A 60 8.58 6.18 24.41
N LEU A 61 8.75 6.66 23.17
CA LEU A 61 9.82 6.20 22.27
C LEU A 61 11.20 6.44 22.85
N GLN A 62 11.40 7.56 23.56
CA GLN A 62 12.65 7.87 24.25
C GLN A 62 12.94 6.86 25.36
N LYS A 63 11.92 6.53 26.18
CA LYS A 63 12.05 5.51 27.24
C LYS A 63 12.33 4.13 26.64
N ASP A 64 11.64 3.79 25.56
CA ASP A 64 11.77 2.50 24.90
C ASP A 64 13.18 2.27 24.33
N VAL A 65 13.79 3.27 23.68
CA VAL A 65 15.15 3.15 23.13
C VAL A 65 16.20 3.04 24.22
N VAL A 66 16.06 3.80 25.33
CA VAL A 66 16.97 3.71 26.48
C VAL A 66 16.90 2.31 27.08
N GLN A 67 15.70 1.80 27.37
CA GLN A 67 15.53 0.44 27.90
C GLN A 67 16.06 -0.64 26.94
N CYS A 68 15.92 -0.42 25.64
CA CYS A 68 16.45 -1.30 24.62
C CYS A 68 17.98 -1.40 24.71
N LEU A 69 18.67 -0.25 24.80
CA LEU A 69 20.14 -0.20 24.91
C LEU A 69 20.64 -0.81 26.21
N VAL A 70 19.98 -0.55 27.34
CA VAL A 70 20.29 -1.21 28.62
C VAL A 70 20.13 -2.73 28.51
N SER A 71 19.06 -3.18 27.81
CA SER A 71 18.88 -4.62 27.57
C SER A 71 19.99 -5.21 26.69
N PHE A 72 20.56 -4.44 25.77
CA PHE A 72 21.71 -4.87 24.97
C PHE A 72 22.98 -5.03 25.80
N GLU A 73 23.22 -4.17 26.80
CA GLU A 73 24.37 -4.29 27.69
C GLU A 73 24.38 -5.61 28.47
N LEU A 74 23.19 -6.14 28.77
CA LEU A 74 23.04 -7.44 29.46
C LEU A 74 23.34 -8.65 28.55
N VAL A 75 23.36 -8.45 27.23
CA VAL A 75 23.42 -9.54 26.23
C VAL A 75 24.69 -9.48 25.39
N PHE A 76 25.11 -8.28 24.98
CA PHE A 76 26.21 -8.07 24.05
C PHE A 76 27.48 -7.57 24.73
N PRO A 77 28.67 -7.96 24.23
CA PRO A 77 29.92 -7.47 24.80
C PRO A 77 30.12 -5.97 24.55
N PRO A 78 30.97 -5.28 25.35
CA PRO A 78 31.23 -3.85 25.20
C PRO A 78 31.66 -3.43 23.79
N SER A 79 32.32 -4.30 23.04
CA SER A 79 32.72 -4.06 21.65
C SER A 79 31.54 -3.86 20.66
N PHE A 80 30.33 -4.23 21.05
CA PHE A 80 29.13 -3.99 20.30
C PHE A 80 28.72 -2.50 20.31
N PHE A 81 29.05 -1.79 21.41
CA PHE A 81 28.65 -0.40 21.61
C PHE A 81 29.64 0.54 20.93
N ASN A 82 29.16 1.22 19.93
CA ASN A 82 29.90 2.23 19.15
C ASN A 82 29.09 3.51 19.00
N ILE A 83 29.61 4.47 18.27
CA ILE A 83 28.94 5.76 18.07
C ILE A 83 27.52 5.60 17.46
N MET A 84 27.29 4.61 16.60
CA MET A 84 25.98 4.39 15.97
C MET A 84 24.94 3.91 16.97
N THR A 85 25.30 3.05 17.91
CA THR A 85 24.39 2.63 18.99
C THR A 85 24.14 3.76 19.97
N HIS A 86 25.14 4.59 20.26
CA HIS A 86 24.98 5.77 21.11
C HIS A 86 24.03 6.81 20.50
N LEU A 87 24.14 7.08 19.19
CA LEU A 87 23.32 8.08 18.52
C LEU A 87 21.80 7.77 18.57
N LEU A 88 21.40 6.52 18.78
CA LEU A 88 19.99 6.14 18.87
C LEU A 88 19.23 6.91 19.96
N VAL A 89 19.86 7.23 21.09
CA VAL A 89 19.22 7.96 22.19
C VAL A 89 18.93 9.42 21.88
N HIS A 90 19.59 9.97 20.87
CA HIS A 90 19.44 11.37 20.47
C HIS A 90 18.37 11.57 19.40
N LEU A 91 18.04 10.51 18.63
CA LEU A 91 17.12 10.60 17.48
C LEU A 91 15.73 11.12 17.86
N VAL A 92 15.19 10.72 19.01
CA VAL A 92 13.85 11.16 19.44
C VAL A 92 13.83 12.65 19.74
N ASN A 93 14.89 13.18 20.38
CA ASN A 93 15.01 14.61 20.63
C ASN A 93 15.18 15.40 19.33
N GLU A 94 15.94 14.87 18.38
CA GLU A 94 16.08 15.48 17.05
C GLU A 94 14.74 15.53 16.32
N ILE A 95 13.94 14.45 16.39
CA ILE A 95 12.59 14.42 15.82
C ILE A 95 11.69 15.48 16.47
N ALA A 96 11.79 15.68 17.78
CA ALA A 96 11.02 16.70 18.48
C ALA A 96 11.34 18.13 18.00
N ILE A 97 12.59 18.39 17.59
CA ILE A 97 13.07 19.70 17.14
C ILE A 97 12.89 19.89 15.62
N LEU A 98 13.22 18.88 14.83
CA LEU A 98 13.34 18.96 13.37
C LEU A 98 12.17 18.32 12.61
N GLY A 99 11.30 17.58 13.31
CA GLY A 99 10.23 16.81 12.70
C GLY A 99 10.64 15.40 12.26
N PRO A 100 9.84 14.71 11.47
CA PRO A 100 10.10 13.33 11.02
C PRO A 100 11.43 13.18 10.28
N VAL A 101 12.13 12.07 10.52
CA VAL A 101 13.48 11.79 9.98
C VAL A 101 13.57 11.96 8.46
N PHE A 102 12.52 11.64 7.71
CA PHE A 102 12.57 11.76 6.25
C PHE A 102 12.71 13.21 5.75
N LEU A 103 12.35 14.22 6.57
CA LEU A 103 12.48 15.63 6.20
C LEU A 103 13.93 16.14 6.35
N HIS A 104 14.76 15.51 7.17
CA HIS A 104 16.12 15.95 7.43
C HIS A 104 17.19 14.86 7.22
N ASN A 105 16.83 13.74 6.57
CA ASN A 105 17.81 12.74 6.17
C ASN A 105 18.66 13.23 4.98
N MET A 106 19.84 12.63 4.82
CA MET A 106 20.81 13.04 3.77
C MET A 106 20.56 12.36 2.41
N PHE A 107 19.61 11.47 2.26
CA PHE A 107 19.37 10.75 1.00
C PHE A 107 19.07 11.64 -0.21
N PRO A 108 18.30 12.75 -0.11
CA PRO A 108 18.11 13.67 -1.23
C PRO A 108 19.43 14.30 -1.67
N PHE A 109 20.28 14.70 -0.73
CA PHE A 109 21.58 15.30 -1.02
C PHE A 109 22.54 14.29 -1.63
N GLU A 110 22.58 13.05 -1.12
CA GLU A 110 23.40 11.97 -1.71
C GLU A 110 22.97 11.67 -3.15
N ARG A 111 21.67 11.63 -3.44
CA ARG A 111 21.16 11.47 -4.79
C ARG A 111 21.58 12.64 -5.69
N PHE A 112 21.43 13.86 -5.21
CA PHE A 112 21.82 15.07 -5.95
C PHE A 112 23.32 15.08 -6.22
N LEU A 113 24.16 14.77 -5.23
CA LEU A 113 25.60 14.60 -5.42
C LEU A 113 25.90 13.50 -6.46
N GLY A 114 25.12 12.44 -6.48
CA GLY A 114 25.20 11.41 -7.52
C GLY A 114 24.88 11.91 -8.92
N VAL A 115 23.95 12.86 -9.07
CA VAL A 115 23.68 13.56 -10.34
C VAL A 115 24.85 14.44 -10.71
N LEU A 116 25.32 15.31 -9.82
CA LEU A 116 26.47 16.19 -10.05
C LEU A 116 27.72 15.42 -10.46
N LYS A 117 27.94 14.25 -9.83
CA LYS A 117 29.06 13.36 -10.19
C LYS A 117 29.01 12.86 -11.63
N LYS A 118 27.83 12.74 -12.23
CA LYS A 118 27.68 12.33 -13.64
C LYS A 118 28.15 13.41 -14.62
N TYR A 119 28.17 14.68 -14.21
CA TYR A 119 28.71 15.77 -15.05
C TYR A 119 30.24 15.78 -15.11
N VAL A 120 30.93 15.09 -14.20
CA VAL A 120 32.39 15.05 -14.16
C VAL A 120 32.95 14.28 -15.35
N ARG A 121 33.33 14.98 -16.41
CA ARG A 121 34.04 14.44 -17.58
C ARG A 121 35.55 14.52 -17.41
N ASN A 122 36.04 15.63 -16.83
CA ASN A 122 37.45 15.80 -16.51
C ASN A 122 37.66 15.62 -15.00
N ARG A 123 38.29 14.50 -14.62
CA ARG A 123 38.56 14.16 -13.22
C ARG A 123 39.61 15.04 -12.56
N ALA A 124 40.46 15.73 -13.37
CA ALA A 124 41.48 16.67 -12.84
C ALA A 124 40.86 18.02 -12.47
N ARG A 125 39.68 18.36 -13.02
CA ARG A 125 38.94 19.59 -12.72
C ARG A 125 37.45 19.28 -12.63
N PRO A 126 37.04 18.59 -11.57
CA PRO A 126 35.65 18.12 -11.42
C PRO A 126 34.68 19.29 -11.25
N GLU A 127 35.07 20.35 -10.53
CA GLU A 127 34.27 21.55 -10.28
C GLU A 127 33.88 22.27 -11.57
N GLY A 128 34.82 22.42 -12.52
CA GLY A 128 34.55 23.04 -13.82
C GLY A 128 33.63 22.18 -14.69
N SER A 129 33.76 20.84 -14.62
CA SER A 129 32.87 19.93 -15.31
C SER A 129 31.45 19.97 -14.77
N ILE A 130 31.28 20.02 -13.43
CA ILE A 130 30.00 20.11 -12.75
C ILE A 130 29.31 21.44 -13.08
N SER A 131 30.03 22.57 -12.92
CA SER A 131 29.49 23.90 -13.19
C SER A 131 29.01 24.02 -14.65
N LYS A 132 29.80 23.53 -15.61
CA LYS A 132 29.41 23.55 -17.02
C LYS A 132 28.23 22.65 -17.31
N GLY A 133 28.20 21.43 -16.75
CA GLY A 133 27.10 20.47 -16.96
C GLY A 133 25.79 20.98 -16.38
N TYR A 134 25.81 21.44 -15.13
CA TYR A 134 24.66 21.99 -14.44
C TYR A 134 24.11 23.24 -15.15
N GLY A 135 24.95 24.22 -15.46
CA GLY A 135 24.51 25.43 -16.16
C GLY A 135 23.98 25.15 -17.57
N THR A 136 24.48 24.10 -18.25
CA THR A 136 23.90 23.68 -19.55
C THR A 136 22.50 23.10 -19.38
N GLU A 137 22.25 22.30 -18.35
CA GLU A 137 20.90 21.79 -18.04
C GLU A 137 19.94 22.93 -17.73
N GLU A 138 20.31 23.87 -16.85
CA GLU A 138 19.46 25.03 -16.54
C GLU A 138 19.08 25.84 -17.77
N VAL A 139 20.04 26.08 -18.69
CA VAL A 139 19.76 26.77 -19.95
C VAL A 139 18.77 25.98 -20.82
N ILE A 140 18.93 24.66 -20.89
CA ILE A 140 18.04 23.81 -21.69
C ILE A 140 16.64 23.80 -21.09
N GLU A 141 16.52 23.66 -19.76
CA GLU A 141 15.23 23.71 -19.05
C GLU A 141 14.52 25.03 -19.26
N PHE A 142 15.25 26.16 -19.10
CA PHE A 142 14.72 27.49 -19.39
C PHE A 142 14.22 27.63 -20.84
N CYS A 143 14.97 27.14 -21.81
CA CYS A 143 14.57 27.19 -23.21
C CYS A 143 13.32 26.35 -23.49
N VAL A 144 13.20 25.18 -22.84
CA VAL A 144 12.03 24.31 -22.96
C VAL A 144 10.78 24.96 -22.36
N ASP A 145 10.91 25.60 -21.21
CA ASP A 145 9.80 26.30 -20.56
C ASP A 145 9.35 27.56 -21.34
N PHE A 146 10.29 28.20 -22.04
CA PHE A 146 10.02 29.42 -22.80
C PHE A 146 9.41 29.14 -24.18
N ILE A 147 9.71 28.01 -24.81
CA ILE A 147 9.20 27.66 -26.14
C ILE A 147 7.86 26.95 -26.00
N PRO A 148 6.75 27.51 -26.55
CA PRO A 148 5.44 26.85 -26.51
C PRO A 148 5.50 25.47 -27.17
N ASP A 149 4.71 24.54 -26.64
CA ASP A 149 4.51 23.18 -27.16
C ASP A 149 5.69 22.22 -27.03
N LEU A 150 6.78 22.62 -26.36
CA LEU A 150 7.82 21.67 -25.99
C LEU A 150 7.44 20.91 -24.73
N LYS A 151 7.71 19.62 -24.74
CA LYS A 151 7.52 18.78 -23.54
C LYS A 151 8.68 19.00 -22.57
N PRO A 152 8.43 19.10 -21.25
CA PRO A 152 9.48 19.21 -20.24
C PRO A 152 10.51 18.08 -20.36
N ILE A 153 11.79 18.43 -20.33
CA ILE A 153 12.86 17.43 -20.37
C ILE A 153 12.97 16.75 -19.01
N GLY A 154 13.01 15.41 -19.03
CA GLY A 154 13.16 14.62 -17.81
C GLY A 154 11.86 14.34 -17.05
N VAL A 155 10.73 14.95 -17.43
CA VAL A 155 9.42 14.59 -16.89
C VAL A 155 8.79 13.52 -17.78
N PRO A 156 8.71 12.25 -17.35
CA PRO A 156 8.07 11.22 -18.16
C PRO A 156 6.57 11.51 -18.30
N GLU A 157 6.03 11.26 -19.49
CA GLU A 157 4.56 11.30 -19.68
C GLU A 157 3.88 10.35 -18.68
N SER A 158 2.73 10.79 -18.16
CA SER A 158 1.95 9.96 -17.27
C SER A 158 1.57 8.64 -17.96
N ARG A 159 2.07 7.54 -17.43
CA ARG A 159 1.73 6.19 -17.92
C ARG A 159 0.30 5.78 -17.54
N TYR A 160 -0.37 6.59 -16.76
CA TYR A 160 -1.63 6.29 -16.08
C TYR A 160 -2.80 7.12 -16.57
N GLU A 161 -2.60 7.87 -17.66
CA GLU A 161 -3.64 8.73 -18.20
C GLU A 161 -4.92 7.94 -18.50
N GLY A 162 -6.04 8.40 -17.97
CA GLY A 162 -7.35 7.76 -18.12
C GLY A 162 -7.56 6.47 -17.30
N ARG A 163 -6.63 6.08 -16.40
CA ARG A 163 -6.69 4.80 -15.66
C ARG A 163 -6.57 4.91 -14.15
N LEU A 164 -7.04 6.00 -13.54
CA LEU A 164 -6.90 6.21 -12.09
C LEU A 164 -5.50 5.84 -11.55
N SER A 165 -4.46 6.33 -12.19
CA SER A 165 -3.06 6.14 -11.81
C SER A 165 -2.52 4.70 -11.90
N GLY A 166 -3.14 3.82 -12.69
CA GLY A 166 -2.70 2.44 -12.84
C GLY A 166 -2.59 1.96 -14.28
N LYS A 167 -1.90 0.85 -14.49
CA LYS A 167 -1.81 0.14 -15.79
C LYS A 167 -1.62 -1.35 -15.61
N GLY A 168 -2.22 -2.14 -16.50
CA GLY A 168 -1.95 -3.57 -16.62
C GLY A 168 -0.53 -3.85 -17.13
N THR A 169 0.18 -4.75 -16.45
CA THR A 169 1.58 -5.08 -16.77
C THR A 169 1.74 -6.48 -17.37
N LEU A 170 0.88 -7.44 -16.96
CA LEU A 170 1.03 -8.83 -17.34
C LEU A 170 -0.32 -9.50 -17.60
N GLY A 171 -0.37 -10.38 -18.61
CA GLY A 171 -1.47 -11.33 -18.82
C GLY A 171 -2.81 -10.70 -19.19
N LYS A 172 -2.80 -9.59 -19.96
CA LYS A 172 -4.02 -8.91 -20.44
C LYS A 172 -4.91 -9.89 -21.22
N LYS A 173 -6.17 -10.02 -20.79
CA LYS A 173 -7.22 -10.79 -21.48
C LYS A 173 -8.53 -10.01 -21.45
N ALA A 174 -9.31 -10.10 -22.51
CA ALA A 174 -10.71 -9.68 -22.53
C ALA A 174 -11.58 -10.86 -22.11
N LYS A 175 -12.46 -10.64 -21.15
CA LYS A 175 -13.40 -11.66 -20.64
C LYS A 175 -14.81 -11.08 -20.64
N ILE A 176 -15.73 -11.78 -21.22
CA ILE A 176 -17.16 -11.44 -21.17
C ILE A 176 -17.76 -12.25 -20.02
N PHE A 177 -18.36 -11.56 -19.05
CA PHE A 177 -19.03 -12.20 -17.92
C PHE A 177 -20.50 -12.42 -18.27
N GLN A 178 -20.88 -13.69 -18.41
CA GLN A 178 -22.25 -14.08 -18.69
C GLN A 178 -23.14 -14.01 -17.45
N ASP A 179 -22.56 -14.12 -16.24
CA ASP A 179 -23.28 -13.87 -15.01
C ASP A 179 -23.26 -12.34 -14.72
N GLY A 180 -24.39 -11.69 -14.83
CA GLY A 180 -24.52 -10.27 -14.51
C GLY A 180 -24.20 -9.94 -13.04
N HIS A 181 -24.15 -10.92 -12.13
CA HIS A 181 -23.97 -10.71 -10.70
C HIS A 181 -22.58 -10.16 -10.34
N SER A 182 -21.49 -10.79 -10.81
CA SER A 182 -20.13 -10.32 -10.51
C SER A 182 -19.85 -8.94 -11.10
N LEU A 183 -20.37 -8.65 -12.30
CA LEU A 183 -20.22 -7.33 -12.91
C LEU A 183 -21.01 -6.26 -12.14
N THR A 184 -22.23 -6.59 -11.67
CA THR A 184 -23.05 -5.72 -10.84
C THR A 184 -22.37 -5.41 -9.51
N GLN A 185 -21.79 -6.40 -8.84
CA GLN A 185 -21.00 -6.18 -7.61
C GLN A 185 -19.80 -5.28 -7.86
N ALA A 186 -19.02 -5.55 -8.92
CA ALA A 186 -17.85 -4.73 -9.27
C ALA A 186 -18.26 -3.28 -9.60
N HIS A 187 -19.34 -3.09 -10.37
CA HIS A 187 -19.88 -1.77 -10.67
C HIS A 187 -20.37 -1.05 -9.41
N TYR A 188 -21.07 -1.76 -8.53
CA TYR A 188 -21.54 -1.20 -7.26
C TYR A 188 -20.38 -0.75 -6.37
N THR A 189 -19.29 -1.50 -6.28
CA THR A 189 -18.07 -1.11 -5.56
C THR A 189 -17.50 0.22 -6.09
N VAL A 190 -17.49 0.41 -7.41
CA VAL A 190 -17.05 1.67 -8.04
C VAL A 190 -17.98 2.81 -7.65
N LEU A 191 -19.30 2.59 -7.71
CA LEU A 191 -20.30 3.61 -7.37
C LEU A 191 -20.20 4.04 -5.89
N GLN A 192 -20.10 3.08 -4.96
CA GLN A 192 -19.95 3.36 -3.54
C GLN A 192 -18.70 4.18 -3.21
N SER A 193 -17.62 3.96 -3.95
CA SER A 193 -16.34 4.65 -3.70
C SER A 193 -16.29 6.07 -4.25
N SER A 194 -17.34 6.53 -4.94
CA SER A 194 -17.39 7.86 -5.54
C SER A 194 -18.12 8.87 -4.66
N ILE A 195 -17.43 9.96 -4.30
CA ILE A 195 -18.02 11.06 -3.54
C ILE A 195 -19.23 11.70 -4.25
N PHE A 196 -19.25 11.69 -5.59
CA PHE A 196 -20.34 12.24 -6.38
C PHE A 196 -21.62 11.39 -6.32
N VAL A 197 -21.50 10.14 -5.95
CA VAL A 197 -22.61 9.18 -5.89
C VAL A 197 -23.22 9.10 -4.49
N GLN A 198 -22.49 9.51 -3.45
CA GLN A 198 -22.93 9.41 -2.05
C GLN A 198 -24.36 9.97 -1.78
N PRO A 199 -24.75 11.16 -2.30
CA PRO A 199 -26.11 11.67 -2.06
C PRO A 199 -27.21 10.76 -2.60
N TYR A 200 -26.94 10.08 -3.72
CA TYR A 200 -27.88 9.20 -4.39
C TYR A 200 -28.03 7.84 -3.70
N ILE A 201 -27.01 7.39 -2.96
CA ILE A 201 -27.06 6.15 -2.18
C ILE A 201 -28.18 6.25 -1.13
N GLU A 202 -28.18 7.33 -0.34
CA GLU A 202 -29.19 7.55 0.67
C GLU A 202 -30.59 7.81 0.07
N GLU A 203 -30.66 8.57 -1.04
CA GLU A 203 -31.91 8.76 -1.77
C GLU A 203 -32.52 7.40 -2.18
N HIS A 204 -31.75 6.51 -2.79
CA HIS A 204 -32.24 5.20 -3.21
C HIS A 204 -32.64 4.29 -2.05
N LYS A 205 -31.85 4.25 -0.96
CA LYS A 205 -32.23 3.49 0.25
C LYS A 205 -33.56 3.96 0.83
N ASN A 206 -33.79 5.28 0.87
CA ASN A 206 -35.05 5.84 1.33
C ASN A 206 -36.23 5.51 0.41
N VAL A 207 -36.01 5.49 -0.92
CA VAL A 207 -37.01 5.01 -1.89
C VAL A 207 -37.37 3.54 -1.64
N LEU A 208 -36.37 2.68 -1.38
CA LEU A 208 -36.61 1.27 -1.06
C LEU A 208 -37.36 1.09 0.24
N ARG A 209 -36.97 1.81 1.33
CA ARG A 209 -37.68 1.77 2.62
C ARG A 209 -39.14 2.21 2.49
N SER A 210 -39.41 3.24 1.67
CA SER A 210 -40.76 3.71 1.42
C SER A 210 -41.59 2.71 0.60
N LYS A 211 -40.94 1.98 -0.30
CA LYS A 211 -41.58 1.01 -1.20
C LYS A 211 -41.84 -0.34 -0.54
N PHE A 212 -40.98 -0.69 0.44
CA PHE A 212 -40.98 -1.98 1.16
C PHE A 212 -40.91 -1.75 2.68
N PRO A 213 -41.94 -1.19 3.32
CA PRO A 213 -41.86 -0.76 4.73
C PRO A 213 -41.83 -1.92 5.75
N GLY A 214 -41.93 -3.18 5.30
CA GLY A 214 -41.89 -4.37 6.16
C GLY A 214 -40.57 -5.13 6.16
N GLU A 215 -39.62 -4.69 5.34
CA GLU A 215 -38.35 -5.38 5.18
C GLU A 215 -37.29 -4.81 6.13
N ASP A 216 -36.33 -5.65 6.55
CA ASP A 216 -35.22 -5.25 7.41
C ASP A 216 -34.10 -4.51 6.65
N ASP A 217 -33.22 -3.86 7.40
CA ASP A 217 -32.10 -3.13 6.80
C ASP A 217 -31.14 -4.03 6.01
N GLN A 218 -31.03 -5.30 6.36
CA GLN A 218 -30.17 -6.24 5.63
C GLN A 218 -30.76 -6.53 4.24
N TRP A 219 -32.06 -6.75 4.17
CA TRP A 219 -32.77 -6.91 2.89
C TRP A 219 -32.66 -5.64 2.02
N ILE A 220 -32.82 -4.45 2.64
CA ILE A 220 -32.66 -3.17 1.95
C ILE A 220 -31.25 -3.03 1.35
N GLN A 221 -30.19 -3.42 2.08
CA GLN A 221 -28.83 -3.38 1.58
C GLN A 221 -28.62 -4.30 0.36
N VAL A 222 -29.09 -5.54 0.43
CA VAL A 222 -28.98 -6.49 -0.69
C VAL A 222 -29.72 -5.94 -1.91
N LYS A 223 -30.95 -5.45 -1.70
CA LYS A 223 -31.78 -4.90 -2.79
C LYS A 223 -31.22 -3.63 -3.37
N HIS A 224 -30.62 -2.79 -2.53
CA HIS A 224 -29.91 -1.60 -2.95
C HIS A 224 -28.74 -1.96 -3.87
N MET A 225 -27.87 -2.89 -3.45
CA MET A 225 -26.73 -3.34 -4.24
C MET A 225 -27.14 -3.85 -5.63
N GLU A 226 -28.21 -4.63 -5.70
CA GLU A 226 -28.70 -5.22 -6.96
C GLU A 226 -29.29 -4.20 -7.94
N SER A 227 -29.97 -3.19 -7.43
CA SER A 227 -30.79 -2.29 -8.26
C SER A 227 -30.26 -0.85 -8.38
N PHE A 228 -29.28 -0.48 -7.58
CA PHE A 228 -28.78 0.90 -7.48
C PHE A 228 -28.22 1.43 -8.80
N GLY A 229 -27.39 0.67 -9.50
CA GLY A 229 -26.79 1.10 -10.77
C GLY A 229 -27.84 1.47 -11.81
N SER A 230 -28.82 0.59 -12.01
CA SER A 230 -29.93 0.82 -12.96
C SER A 230 -30.82 1.98 -12.52
N TRP A 231 -31.09 2.10 -11.22
CA TRP A 231 -31.86 3.23 -10.68
C TRP A 231 -31.13 4.56 -10.85
N LEU A 232 -29.83 4.61 -10.58
CA LEU A 232 -28.99 5.80 -10.73
C LEU A 232 -28.97 6.26 -12.20
N GLN A 233 -28.80 5.33 -13.13
CA GLN A 233 -28.84 5.62 -14.56
C GLN A 233 -30.16 6.30 -14.96
N LEU A 234 -31.31 5.73 -14.56
CA LEU A 234 -32.63 6.29 -14.84
C LEU A 234 -32.84 7.65 -14.16
N ARG A 235 -32.35 7.78 -12.93
CA ARG A 235 -32.47 9.03 -12.13
C ARG A 235 -31.72 10.20 -12.77
N LEU A 236 -30.58 9.92 -13.40
CA LEU A 236 -29.71 10.92 -13.99
C LEU A 236 -29.94 11.14 -15.49
N MET A 237 -30.75 10.32 -16.15
CA MET A 237 -30.95 10.31 -17.60
C MET A 237 -31.47 11.66 -18.16
N HIS A 238 -32.17 12.42 -17.35
CA HIS A 238 -32.79 13.71 -17.76
C HIS A 238 -32.11 14.93 -17.14
N ASP A 239 -31.05 14.76 -16.38
CA ASP A 239 -30.37 15.87 -15.72
C ASP A 239 -29.18 16.35 -16.55
N THR A 240 -29.35 17.48 -17.23
CA THR A 240 -28.30 18.07 -18.09
C THR A 240 -27.26 18.89 -17.34
N THR A 241 -27.39 19.01 -16.01
CA THR A 241 -26.46 19.78 -15.15
C THR A 241 -25.34 18.95 -14.55
N ILE A 242 -25.35 17.65 -14.83
CA ILE A 242 -24.43 16.67 -14.24
C ILE A 242 -23.03 16.81 -14.83
N GLY A 243 -22.02 16.77 -13.96
CA GLY A 243 -20.63 16.69 -14.38
C GLY A 243 -20.32 15.41 -15.18
N ASN A 244 -19.45 15.52 -16.16
CA ASN A 244 -19.08 14.42 -17.07
C ASN A 244 -18.71 13.11 -16.33
N GLN A 245 -18.03 13.21 -15.19
CA GLN A 245 -17.61 12.03 -14.41
C GLN A 245 -18.79 11.27 -13.79
N LEU A 246 -19.77 11.96 -13.24
CA LEU A 246 -20.97 11.32 -12.69
C LEU A 246 -21.81 10.68 -13.79
N TYR A 247 -21.90 11.32 -14.95
CA TYR A 247 -22.56 10.75 -16.12
C TYR A 247 -21.92 9.43 -16.56
N LEU A 248 -20.58 9.38 -16.64
CA LEU A 248 -19.84 8.17 -16.99
C LEU A 248 -20.03 7.05 -15.95
N LEU A 249 -20.04 7.40 -14.66
CA LEU A 249 -20.29 6.44 -13.58
C LEU A 249 -21.73 5.89 -13.58
N ALA A 250 -22.70 6.70 -13.94
CA ALA A 250 -24.10 6.27 -14.06
C ALA A 250 -24.33 5.36 -15.27
N ALA A 251 -23.48 5.45 -16.30
CA ALA A 251 -23.50 4.51 -17.40
C ALA A 251 -23.01 3.13 -16.89
N THR A 252 -23.66 2.06 -17.33
CA THR A 252 -23.15 0.70 -17.03
C THR A 252 -21.81 0.50 -17.73
N PRO A 253 -20.80 -0.13 -17.06
CA PRO A 253 -19.56 -0.43 -17.72
C PRO A 253 -19.76 -1.44 -18.85
N SER A 254 -18.80 -1.51 -19.78
CA SER A 254 -18.81 -2.52 -20.83
C SER A 254 -18.91 -3.94 -20.26
N GLU A 255 -19.68 -4.80 -20.88
CA GLU A 255 -19.77 -6.24 -20.53
C GLU A 255 -18.43 -6.95 -20.73
N THR A 256 -17.56 -6.37 -21.57
CA THR A 256 -16.21 -6.89 -21.79
C THR A 256 -15.27 -6.27 -20.79
N VAL A 257 -14.88 -7.05 -19.79
CA VAL A 257 -13.92 -6.66 -18.76
C VAL A 257 -12.51 -7.06 -19.17
N LEU A 258 -11.56 -6.16 -19.04
CA LEU A 258 -10.15 -6.50 -19.19
C LEU A 258 -9.64 -7.11 -17.90
N THR A 259 -9.06 -8.30 -17.96
CA THR A 259 -8.44 -8.98 -16.83
C THR A 259 -6.93 -9.04 -17.00
N PHE A 260 -6.20 -9.01 -15.86
CA PHE A 260 -4.75 -9.03 -15.83
C PHE A 260 -4.25 -10.03 -14.79
N GLN A 261 -3.01 -10.50 -14.95
CA GLN A 261 -2.27 -11.26 -13.94
C GLN A 261 -1.33 -10.36 -13.13
N GLY A 262 -1.00 -9.19 -13.66
CA GLY A 262 -0.20 -8.17 -13.00
C GLY A 262 -0.70 -6.77 -13.34
N TYR A 263 -0.68 -5.87 -12.35
CA TYR A 263 -1.12 -4.49 -12.46
C TYR A 263 -0.22 -3.58 -11.64
N GLU A 264 0.19 -2.45 -12.21
CA GLU A 264 0.98 -1.42 -11.52
C GLU A 264 0.07 -0.26 -11.16
N ILE A 265 0.04 0.12 -9.89
CA ILE A 265 -0.70 1.28 -9.38
C ILE A 265 0.01 1.85 -8.16
N ASN A 266 0.03 3.17 -8.01
CA ASN A 266 0.66 3.89 -6.90
C ASN A 266 2.13 3.46 -6.66
N GLY A 267 2.87 3.15 -7.73
CA GLY A 267 4.26 2.71 -7.65
C GLY A 267 4.46 1.27 -7.18
N ASN A 268 3.40 0.52 -6.93
CA ASN A 268 3.45 -0.90 -6.57
C ASN A 268 2.99 -1.78 -7.72
N THR A 269 3.63 -2.93 -7.87
CA THR A 269 3.20 -3.96 -8.82
C THR A 269 2.47 -5.06 -8.05
N PHE A 270 1.18 -5.22 -8.31
CA PHE A 270 0.34 -6.27 -7.75
C PHE A 270 0.24 -7.46 -8.70
N TYR A 271 0.20 -8.66 -8.16
CA TYR A 271 -0.03 -9.90 -8.90
C TYR A 271 -1.24 -10.65 -8.37
N THR A 272 -1.79 -11.53 -9.20
CA THR A 272 -2.75 -12.53 -8.71
C THR A 272 -2.01 -13.65 -7.97
N VAL A 273 -2.68 -14.34 -7.04
CA VAL A 273 -2.14 -15.55 -6.37
C VAL A 273 -1.67 -16.60 -7.38
N ALA A 274 -2.36 -16.72 -8.51
CA ALA A 274 -1.98 -17.64 -9.58
C ALA A 274 -0.63 -17.26 -10.23
N GLN A 275 -0.30 -15.97 -10.29
CA GLN A 275 1.00 -15.48 -10.78
C GLN A 275 2.09 -15.63 -9.73
N ASP A 276 1.81 -15.35 -8.45
CA ASP A 276 2.77 -15.53 -7.35
C ASP A 276 3.27 -16.98 -7.26
N LYS A 277 2.38 -17.96 -7.50
CA LYS A 277 2.77 -19.39 -7.53
C LYS A 277 3.80 -19.74 -8.61
N LYS A 278 3.98 -18.87 -9.61
CA LYS A 278 4.96 -19.04 -10.70
C LYS A 278 6.20 -18.17 -10.50
N SER A 279 6.24 -17.35 -9.46
CA SER A 279 7.28 -16.37 -9.18
C SER A 279 7.94 -16.66 -7.84
N THR A 280 9.15 -16.16 -7.65
CA THR A 280 9.82 -16.12 -6.34
C THR A 280 9.36 -14.93 -5.49
N ASN A 281 8.69 -13.96 -6.09
CA ASN A 281 8.16 -12.77 -5.42
C ASN A 281 6.70 -13.02 -5.00
N GLN A 282 6.29 -12.39 -3.90
CA GLN A 282 4.91 -12.41 -3.43
C GLN A 282 4.33 -11.01 -3.48
N ASN A 283 3.44 -10.76 -4.44
CA ASN A 283 2.83 -9.46 -4.71
C ASN A 283 1.30 -9.51 -4.74
N SER A 284 0.70 -10.61 -4.31
CA SER A 284 -0.77 -10.78 -4.28
C SER A 284 -1.41 -10.40 -2.95
N GLY A 285 -0.63 -10.26 -1.88
CA GLY A 285 -1.16 -9.90 -0.57
C GLY A 285 -1.62 -8.45 -0.52
N VAL A 286 -2.80 -8.21 0.06
CA VAL A 286 -3.40 -6.88 0.19
C VAL A 286 -3.94 -6.63 1.60
N ARG A 287 -3.89 -5.35 1.98
CA ARG A 287 -4.56 -4.78 3.13
C ARG A 287 -5.47 -3.66 2.68
N PHE A 288 -6.67 -3.63 3.21
CA PHE A 288 -7.64 -2.56 3.01
C PHE A 288 -8.09 -2.00 4.36
N ASP A 289 -8.01 -0.69 4.54
CA ASP A 289 -8.46 0.00 5.74
C ASP A 289 -9.80 0.69 5.43
N ALA A 290 -10.90 0.15 5.95
CA ALA A 290 -12.21 0.75 5.87
C ALA A 290 -12.43 1.71 7.05
N THR A 291 -13.08 2.84 6.79
CA THR A 291 -13.51 3.76 7.85
C THR A 291 -15.02 3.61 8.00
N ASN A 292 -15.46 3.22 9.19
CA ASN A 292 -16.86 3.06 9.54
C ASN A 292 -17.55 4.41 9.74
N GLU A 293 -18.87 4.43 9.80
CA GLU A 293 -19.68 5.65 10.03
C GLU A 293 -19.37 6.34 11.36
N ASP A 294 -18.93 5.60 12.37
CA ASP A 294 -18.50 6.09 13.69
C ASP A 294 -17.05 6.63 13.70
N GLY A 295 -16.35 6.59 12.56
CA GLY A 295 -14.95 7.00 12.42
C GLY A 295 -13.93 5.95 12.87
N THR A 296 -14.35 4.78 13.32
CA THR A 296 -13.46 3.65 13.60
C THR A 296 -12.92 3.07 12.31
N LYS A 297 -11.71 2.47 12.37
CA LYS A 297 -11.07 1.84 11.21
C LYS A 297 -11.00 0.35 11.39
N ASP A 298 -11.58 -0.36 10.44
CA ASP A 298 -11.43 -1.79 10.30
C ASP A 298 -10.37 -2.11 9.24
N THR A 299 -9.46 -3.02 9.57
CA THR A 299 -8.37 -3.40 8.68
C THR A 299 -8.57 -4.81 8.17
N TYR A 300 -8.84 -4.95 6.90
CA TYR A 300 -9.03 -6.22 6.19
C TYR A 300 -7.74 -6.70 5.57
N TYR A 301 -7.51 -8.01 5.62
CA TYR A 301 -6.37 -8.68 5.00
C TYR A 301 -6.84 -9.76 4.04
N GLY A 302 -6.15 -9.88 2.90
CA GLY A 302 -6.54 -10.85 1.89
C GLY A 302 -5.49 -11.00 0.79
N TYR A 303 -5.86 -11.67 -0.27
CA TYR A 303 -5.03 -11.82 -1.45
C TYR A 303 -5.85 -11.67 -2.73
N ILE A 304 -5.18 -11.24 -3.80
CA ILE A 304 -5.80 -10.96 -5.09
C ILE A 304 -5.99 -12.25 -5.88
N ASP A 305 -7.24 -12.58 -6.17
CA ASP A 305 -7.59 -13.69 -7.04
C ASP A 305 -7.62 -13.26 -8.51
N GLU A 306 -8.28 -12.14 -8.80
CA GLU A 306 -8.40 -11.58 -10.13
C GLU A 306 -8.17 -10.06 -10.12
N ILE A 307 -7.62 -9.54 -11.20
CA ILE A 307 -7.45 -8.09 -11.43
C ILE A 307 -8.32 -7.73 -12.62
N TRP A 308 -9.23 -6.80 -12.43
CA TRP A 308 -10.19 -6.33 -13.41
C TRP A 308 -9.97 -4.86 -13.74
N GLU A 309 -10.22 -4.48 -14.97
CA GLU A 309 -10.33 -3.09 -15.41
C GLU A 309 -11.70 -2.92 -16.07
N LEU A 310 -12.61 -2.19 -15.38
CA LEU A 310 -13.91 -1.84 -15.92
C LEU A 310 -13.78 -0.66 -16.88
N ASP A 311 -14.45 -0.76 -18.02
CA ASP A 311 -14.41 0.25 -19.07
C ASP A 311 -15.71 1.05 -19.10
N TYR A 312 -15.65 2.33 -18.70
CA TYR A 312 -16.74 3.30 -18.75
C TYR A 312 -16.62 4.23 -19.95
N GLY A 313 -15.71 3.95 -20.87
CA GLY A 313 -15.49 4.73 -22.08
C GLY A 313 -14.01 5.03 -22.35
N PRO A 314 -13.70 5.75 -23.42
CA PRO A 314 -12.33 5.94 -23.88
C PRO A 314 -11.41 6.61 -22.86
N THR A 315 -11.98 7.51 -22.03
CA THR A 315 -11.23 8.34 -21.09
C THR A 315 -11.36 7.92 -19.64
N PHE A 316 -12.18 6.88 -19.32
CA PHE A 316 -12.42 6.50 -17.94
C PHE A 316 -12.45 4.99 -17.75
N LYS A 317 -11.40 4.48 -17.11
CA LYS A 317 -11.22 3.06 -16.77
C LYS A 317 -10.91 2.91 -15.30
N VAL A 318 -11.53 1.93 -14.66
CA VAL A 318 -11.43 1.74 -13.22
C VAL A 318 -10.83 0.36 -12.92
N PRO A 319 -9.61 0.30 -12.36
CA PRO A 319 -9.01 -0.95 -11.93
C PRO A 319 -9.57 -1.39 -10.58
N LEU A 320 -9.94 -2.66 -10.50
CA LEU A 320 -10.47 -3.35 -9.32
C LEU A 320 -9.68 -4.61 -9.04
N PHE A 321 -9.54 -4.94 -7.77
CA PHE A 321 -9.07 -6.25 -7.34
C PHE A 321 -10.24 -7.04 -6.78
N ARG A 322 -10.41 -8.27 -7.28
CA ARG A 322 -11.25 -9.27 -6.65
C ARG A 322 -10.39 -10.07 -5.69
N CYS A 323 -10.74 -10.01 -4.42
CA CYS A 323 -9.92 -10.53 -3.33
C CYS A 323 -10.65 -11.63 -2.56
N SER A 324 -9.88 -12.58 -2.04
CA SER A 324 -10.30 -13.46 -0.96
C SER A 324 -9.89 -12.83 0.36
N TRP A 325 -10.87 -12.43 1.16
CA TRP A 325 -10.67 -11.76 2.44
C TRP A 325 -10.64 -12.73 3.61
N VAL A 326 -9.78 -12.45 4.59
CA VAL A 326 -9.72 -13.21 5.84
C VAL A 326 -10.87 -12.80 6.75
N ASN A 327 -11.51 -13.78 7.36
CA ASN A 327 -12.58 -13.54 8.33
C ASN A 327 -12.02 -12.86 9.58
N MET A 328 -12.54 -11.68 9.93
CA MET A 328 -12.09 -10.92 11.09
C MET A 328 -12.69 -11.43 12.41
N ASN A 329 -13.87 -12.03 12.36
CA ASN A 329 -14.69 -12.30 13.56
C ASN A 329 -14.31 -13.57 14.33
N VAL A 330 -13.57 -14.53 13.74
CA VAL A 330 -13.28 -15.82 14.38
C VAL A 330 -11.82 -16.19 14.21
N ASP A 331 -10.97 -15.72 15.12
CA ASP A 331 -9.54 -16.11 15.14
C ASP A 331 -8.77 -15.91 13.81
N GLY A 332 -9.36 -15.23 12.83
CA GLY A 332 -8.76 -15.02 11.53
C GLY A 332 -7.62 -14.01 11.55
N VAL A 333 -7.76 -12.94 12.36
CA VAL A 333 -6.76 -11.88 12.51
C VAL A 333 -6.40 -11.73 13.99
N LYS A 334 -5.12 -11.69 14.32
CA LYS A 334 -4.62 -11.46 15.69
C LYS A 334 -3.47 -10.47 15.65
N VAL A 335 -3.58 -9.41 16.43
CA VAL A 335 -2.49 -8.44 16.62
C VAL A 335 -1.75 -8.79 17.90
N ASP A 336 -0.44 -8.93 17.80
CA ASP A 336 0.45 -9.11 18.96
C ASP A 336 0.64 -7.74 19.61
N GLN A 337 0.12 -7.58 20.83
CA GLN A 337 0.17 -6.31 21.55
C GLN A 337 1.59 -5.87 21.92
N LEU A 338 2.53 -6.81 22.06
CA LEU A 338 3.89 -6.50 22.46
C LEU A 338 4.72 -5.93 21.29
N TYR A 339 4.46 -6.42 20.06
CA TYR A 339 5.29 -6.11 18.89
C TYR A 339 4.51 -5.50 17.73
N GLY A 340 3.21 -5.28 17.88
CA GLY A 340 2.34 -4.76 16.81
C GLY A 340 2.23 -5.66 15.57
N MET A 341 2.69 -6.92 15.69
CA MET A 341 2.66 -7.84 14.56
C MET A 341 1.29 -8.47 14.37
N THR A 342 0.76 -8.38 13.16
CA THR A 342 -0.50 -9.01 12.80
C THR A 342 -0.29 -10.45 12.33
N THR A 343 -1.10 -11.35 12.81
CA THR A 343 -1.14 -12.77 12.38
C THR A 343 -2.48 -13.01 11.72
N VAL A 344 -2.49 -13.61 10.53
CA VAL A 344 -3.73 -13.97 9.82
C VAL A 344 -3.78 -15.43 9.48
N ASP A 345 -4.99 -15.99 9.43
CA ASP A 345 -5.25 -17.32 8.92
C ASP A 345 -5.85 -17.23 7.51
N LEU A 346 -5.01 -17.32 6.48
CA LEU A 346 -5.43 -17.23 5.07
C LEU A 346 -6.36 -18.36 4.62
N LYS A 347 -6.63 -19.34 5.46
CA LYS A 347 -7.61 -20.40 5.18
C LYS A 347 -8.99 -20.10 5.77
N ASN A 348 -9.03 -19.21 6.75
CA ASN A 348 -10.29 -18.76 7.36
C ASN A 348 -10.81 -17.55 6.57
N LEU A 349 -11.48 -17.82 5.46
CA LEU A 349 -12.01 -16.79 4.56
C LEU A 349 -13.42 -16.36 4.98
N GLY A 350 -13.74 -15.10 4.71
CA GLY A 350 -15.05 -14.48 4.91
C GLY A 350 -15.31 -13.41 3.85
N HIS A 351 -16.39 -12.65 4.02
CA HIS A 351 -16.74 -11.52 3.13
C HIS A 351 -16.87 -11.91 1.65
N THR A 352 -17.46 -13.10 1.38
CA THR A 352 -17.65 -13.63 0.02
C THR A 352 -18.59 -12.79 -0.82
N ASP A 353 -19.49 -12.06 -0.15
CA ASP A 353 -20.52 -11.22 -0.80
C ASP A 353 -20.00 -9.86 -1.24
N ASP A 354 -18.82 -9.44 -0.75
CA ASP A 354 -18.14 -8.19 -1.13
C ASP A 354 -16.65 -8.43 -1.45
N PRO A 355 -16.35 -9.10 -2.56
CA PRO A 355 -14.99 -9.49 -2.90
C PRO A 355 -14.17 -8.37 -3.57
N PHE A 356 -14.81 -7.29 -4.04
CA PHE A 356 -14.16 -6.27 -4.84
C PHE A 356 -13.66 -5.08 -4.00
N VAL A 357 -12.54 -4.50 -4.44
CA VAL A 357 -11.98 -3.27 -3.87
C VAL A 357 -11.31 -2.47 -4.99
N LEU A 358 -11.33 -1.14 -4.90
CA LEU A 358 -10.57 -0.31 -5.83
C LEU A 358 -9.07 -0.54 -5.66
N ALA A 359 -8.37 -0.75 -6.77
CA ALA A 359 -6.94 -1.01 -6.74
C ALA A 359 -6.12 0.12 -6.11
N LYS A 360 -6.62 1.37 -6.15
CA LYS A 360 -5.96 2.54 -5.55
C LYS A 360 -6.04 2.60 -4.02
N ASP A 361 -7.03 1.91 -3.42
CA ASP A 361 -7.36 2.03 -1.98
C ASP A 361 -6.71 0.92 -1.14
N VAL A 362 -6.01 -0.01 -1.77
CA VAL A 362 -5.32 -1.10 -1.07
C VAL A 362 -3.83 -0.82 -0.89
N ALA A 363 -3.30 -1.33 0.21
CA ALA A 363 -1.87 -1.39 0.43
C ALA A 363 -1.35 -2.83 0.19
N GLN A 364 -0.18 -2.95 -0.44
CA GLN A 364 0.44 -4.24 -0.67
C GLN A 364 1.02 -4.80 0.63
N VAL A 365 0.79 -6.08 0.89
CA VAL A 365 1.37 -6.82 2.02
C VAL A 365 1.99 -8.12 1.52
N PHE A 366 2.96 -8.65 2.26
CA PHE A 366 3.45 -9.99 2.02
C PHE A 366 3.26 -10.86 3.27
N TYR A 367 3.07 -12.16 3.03
CA TYR A 367 2.77 -13.13 4.06
C TYR A 367 3.97 -14.03 4.34
N VAL A 368 4.40 -14.11 5.61
CA VAL A 368 5.49 -14.95 6.03
C VAL A 368 4.97 -16.08 6.91
N LYS A 369 5.36 -17.31 6.59
CA LYS A 369 4.97 -18.48 7.37
C LYS A 369 5.58 -18.42 8.77
N ASN A 370 4.75 -18.60 9.80
CA ASN A 370 5.24 -18.68 11.17
C ASN A 370 5.97 -20.00 11.42
N MET A 371 7.29 -19.98 11.46
CA MET A 371 8.13 -21.15 11.69
C MET A 371 8.07 -21.68 13.13
N SER A 372 7.67 -20.84 14.11
CA SER A 372 7.53 -21.24 15.53
C SER A 372 6.22 -21.97 15.81
N TYR A 373 5.28 -21.98 14.86
CA TYR A 373 3.97 -22.59 15.06
C TYR A 373 4.02 -24.06 14.65
N ARG A 374 3.94 -24.95 15.65
CA ARG A 374 3.63 -26.37 15.42
C ARG A 374 2.12 -26.49 15.22
N PRO A 375 1.62 -26.83 14.04
CA PRO A 375 0.18 -26.92 13.82
C PRO A 375 -0.42 -28.03 14.69
N LYS A 376 -1.38 -27.71 15.54
CA LYS A 376 -2.37 -28.69 15.97
C LYS A 376 -3.07 -29.16 14.70
N LYS A 377 -3.25 -30.49 14.53
CA LYS A 377 -3.80 -31.10 13.31
C LYS A 377 -4.88 -30.21 12.68
N GLY A 378 -4.67 -29.73 11.45
CA GLY A 378 -5.62 -28.99 10.64
C GLY A 378 -5.53 -27.46 10.60
N LYS A 379 -4.66 -26.80 11.37
CA LYS A 379 -4.56 -25.32 11.35
C LYS A 379 -3.17 -24.87 10.88
N THR A 380 -3.11 -24.26 9.71
CA THR A 380 -1.90 -23.59 9.22
C THR A 380 -2.09 -22.08 9.42
N ARG A 381 -1.42 -21.48 10.39
CA ARG A 381 -1.42 -20.01 10.56
C ARG A 381 -0.22 -19.39 9.89
N ILE A 382 -0.49 -18.42 9.03
CA ILE A 382 0.50 -17.62 8.32
C ILE A 382 0.50 -16.23 8.97
N ARG A 383 1.68 -15.64 9.19
CA ARG A 383 1.80 -14.29 9.74
C ARG A 383 2.07 -13.28 8.65
N ILE A 384 1.47 -12.11 8.80
CA ILE A 384 1.70 -10.96 7.94
C ILE A 384 2.77 -10.07 8.55
N HIS A 385 3.61 -9.51 7.69
CA HIS A 385 4.33 -8.28 7.95
C HIS A 385 3.72 -7.12 7.19
N GLN A 386 3.54 -6.05 7.92
CA GLN A 386 2.93 -4.82 7.47
C GLN A 386 3.76 -4.15 6.38
N THR A 387 3.06 -3.83 5.34
CA THR A 387 3.22 -2.86 4.26
C THR A 387 4.51 -2.07 4.17
N MET A 388 5.15 -2.15 3.02
CA MET A 388 5.77 -1.00 2.43
C MET A 388 4.65 0.01 2.11
N SER A 389 4.50 1.06 2.88
CA SER A 389 3.94 2.29 2.31
C SER A 389 4.87 2.67 1.18
N PRO A 390 4.40 2.93 -0.05
CA PRO A 390 5.26 3.42 -1.09
C PRO A 390 5.90 4.69 -0.57
N GLY A 391 7.21 4.62 -0.34
CA GLY A 391 7.98 5.82 -0.18
C GLY A 391 7.77 6.60 -1.46
N VAL A 392 7.27 7.82 -1.37
CA VAL A 392 7.34 8.77 -2.45
C VAL A 392 8.81 8.85 -2.82
N THR A 393 9.14 8.29 -3.99
CA THR A 393 10.42 8.51 -4.67
C THR A 393 10.47 9.94 -5.15
#